data_091e85d16dd6f21e7c78de5bbde82ef2
#
_entry.id   091e85d16dd6f21e7c78de5bbde82ef2
#
_cell.length_a   1.000
_cell.length_b   1.000
_cell.length_c   1.000
_cell.angle_alpha   90.00
_cell.angle_beta   90.00
_cell.angle_gamma   90.00
#
_symmetry.space_group_name_H-M   'P 1'
#
loop_
_entity.id
_entity.type
_entity.pdbx_description
1 polymer ?
#
loop_
_entity_poly.entity_id
_entity_poly.type
_entity_poly.pdbx_seq_one_letter_code
_entity_poly.pdbx_strand_id
1 'polypeptide(L)'
;MTAPALAIRPSGTSARHLGAYSALLRSVFGSSKFSPEALAWRYRDNPAGAVVGCDAWDGEQLAAHYVTCPLEARIDGGLVRGLVSLNTATHPDYQGRGLFTQLAQAAYDQGAAAGYDFVIGVANANSTPGFLRKLAFQDVGRLHAGVLARLPRRFSDARVQYQGVWREESLAWRLADPEARYVTARRGDLLGVWARTHLPFVNCGAFLANVARPQNAMPPLGGTLFIGLEPRMDLGRHGFLPVPERLRPSPLNLIWRAIGQGAPAALRPDAVAFNFLDFDPY
;
A
#
# COMPACT_ATOMS: atom_id res chain seq x y z
N MET A 1 20.55 -30.03 20.16
CA MET A 1 20.53 -28.59 20.55
C MET A 1 19.28 -28.01 19.98
N THR A 2 18.28 -27.67 20.80
CA THR A 2 17.08 -26.95 20.39
C THR A 2 17.51 -25.57 19.95
N ALA A 3 17.14 -25.16 18.71
CA ALA A 3 17.36 -23.80 18.23
C ALA A 3 16.72 -22.82 19.23
N PRO A 4 17.38 -21.69 19.56
CA PRO A 4 16.82 -20.71 20.48
C PRO A 4 15.47 -20.25 19.97
N ALA A 5 14.51 -20.13 20.90
CA ALA A 5 13.17 -19.66 20.56
C ALA A 5 13.24 -18.19 20.12
N LEU A 6 12.73 -17.88 18.91
CA LEU A 6 12.66 -16.51 18.42
C LEU A 6 11.73 -15.67 19.31
N ALA A 7 12.17 -14.49 19.68
CA ALA A 7 11.35 -13.54 20.44
C ALA A 7 10.46 -12.75 19.47
N ILE A 8 9.14 -12.95 19.53
CA ILE A 8 8.17 -12.12 18.80
C ILE A 8 7.84 -10.90 19.64
N ARG A 9 8.01 -9.70 19.06
CA ARG A 9 7.79 -8.41 19.72
C ARG A 9 7.02 -7.45 18.80
N PRO A 10 6.24 -6.51 19.36
CA PRO A 10 5.70 -5.40 18.59
C PRO A 10 6.79 -4.63 17.85
N SER A 11 6.51 -4.19 16.63
CA SER A 11 7.44 -3.38 15.85
C SER A 11 7.60 -2.00 16.48
N GLY A 12 8.85 -1.53 16.56
CA GLY A 12 9.19 -0.23 17.13
C GLY A 12 9.66 0.76 16.04
N THR A 13 9.73 2.04 16.40
CA THR A 13 10.19 3.11 15.51
C THR A 13 11.43 3.85 16.00
N SER A 14 12.18 3.29 16.97
CA SER A 14 13.46 3.85 17.40
C SER A 14 14.53 3.70 16.31
N ALA A 15 15.58 4.51 16.37
CA ALA A 15 16.69 4.45 15.40
C ALA A 15 17.29 3.04 15.25
N ARG A 16 17.37 2.27 16.35
CA ARG A 16 17.82 0.86 16.33
C ARG A 16 16.89 -0.02 15.49
N HIS A 17 15.57 0.10 15.69
CA HIS A 17 14.60 -0.67 14.94
C HIS A 17 14.64 -0.31 13.45
N LEU A 18 14.60 1.00 13.13
CA LEU A 18 14.65 1.47 11.74
C LEU A 18 15.94 1.04 11.02
N GLY A 19 17.08 1.02 11.72
CA GLY A 19 18.33 0.52 11.18
C GLY A 19 18.27 -0.98 10.86
N ALA A 20 17.71 -1.79 11.78
CA ALA A 20 17.55 -3.23 11.59
C ALA A 20 16.57 -3.54 10.43
N TYR A 21 15.44 -2.81 10.34
CA TYR A 21 14.50 -2.93 9.23
C TYR A 21 15.15 -2.57 7.90
N SER A 22 15.88 -1.46 7.84
CA SER A 22 16.62 -1.04 6.66
C SER A 22 17.57 -2.15 6.17
N ALA A 23 18.35 -2.72 7.07
CA ALA A 23 19.27 -3.79 6.74
C ALA A 23 18.57 -5.04 6.18
N LEU A 24 17.51 -5.51 6.86
CA LEU A 24 16.74 -6.69 6.43
C LEU A 24 16.02 -6.44 5.09
N LEU A 25 15.29 -5.33 4.95
CA LEU A 25 14.51 -5.04 3.75
C LEU A 25 15.41 -4.87 2.51
N ARG A 26 16.55 -4.18 2.66
CA ARG A 26 17.52 -4.04 1.58
C ARG A 26 18.14 -5.37 1.17
N SER A 27 18.45 -6.24 2.11
CA SER A 27 19.01 -7.56 1.81
C SER A 27 18.01 -8.47 1.09
N VAL A 28 16.73 -8.43 1.48
CA VAL A 28 15.68 -9.28 0.92
C VAL A 28 15.18 -8.77 -0.42
N PHE A 29 15.01 -7.46 -0.58
CA PHE A 29 14.43 -6.87 -1.80
C PHE A 29 15.48 -6.39 -2.81
N GLY A 30 16.77 -6.37 -2.44
CA GLY A 30 17.84 -5.88 -3.33
C GLY A 30 17.65 -4.41 -3.73
N SER A 31 17.01 -3.60 -2.90
CA SER A 31 16.63 -2.22 -3.20
C SER A 31 17.24 -1.24 -2.22
N SER A 32 17.69 -0.09 -2.71
CA SER A 32 18.20 1.02 -1.89
C SER A 32 17.11 1.86 -1.20
N LYS A 33 15.85 1.63 -1.54
CA LYS A 33 14.69 2.44 -1.10
C LYS A 33 14.38 2.43 0.39
N PHE A 34 14.89 1.50 1.14
CA PHE A 34 14.56 1.32 2.56
C PHE A 34 15.57 2.03 3.44
N SER A 35 15.83 3.33 3.21
CA SER A 35 16.69 4.09 4.12
C SER A 35 16.02 4.24 5.49
N PRO A 36 16.78 4.39 6.60
CA PRO A 36 16.19 4.64 7.90
C PRO A 36 15.30 5.88 7.94
N GLU A 37 15.64 6.92 7.16
CA GLU A 37 14.85 8.15 7.01
C GLU A 37 13.52 7.90 6.32
N ALA A 38 13.52 7.12 5.22
CA ALA A 38 12.30 6.76 4.51
C ALA A 38 11.40 5.86 5.38
N LEU A 39 12.00 4.94 6.13
CA LEU A 39 11.26 4.13 7.09
C LEU A 39 10.72 4.96 8.26
N ALA A 40 11.46 5.95 8.76
CA ALA A 40 10.97 6.86 9.79
C ALA A 40 9.76 7.65 9.30
N TRP A 41 9.88 8.25 8.10
CA TRP A 41 8.78 8.96 7.46
C TRP A 41 7.52 8.05 7.32
N ARG A 42 7.68 6.82 6.86
CA ARG A 42 6.56 5.90 6.62
C ARG A 42 6.00 5.29 7.89
N TYR A 43 6.86 4.92 8.85
CA TYR A 43 6.48 4.11 10.01
C TYR A 43 6.12 4.94 11.23
N ARG A 44 6.75 6.11 11.41
CA ARG A 44 6.55 6.96 12.56
C ARG A 44 5.75 8.21 12.25
N ASP A 45 6.05 8.86 11.11
CA ASP A 45 5.59 10.22 10.80
C ASP A 45 4.30 10.23 9.95
N ASN A 46 3.65 9.08 9.77
CA ASN A 46 2.35 8.97 9.12
C ASN A 46 1.27 9.64 9.99
N PRO A 47 0.53 10.65 9.47
CA PRO A 47 -0.50 11.35 10.24
C PRO A 47 -1.68 10.48 10.66
N ALA A 48 -1.92 9.34 10.00
CA ALA A 48 -2.94 8.37 10.42
C ALA A 48 -2.51 7.51 11.62
N GLY A 49 -1.24 7.58 12.02
CA GLY A 49 -0.65 6.86 13.15
C GLY A 49 0.62 6.11 12.81
N ALA A 50 1.36 5.69 13.83
CA ALA A 50 2.53 4.85 13.67
C ALA A 50 2.15 3.43 13.20
N VAL A 51 3.10 2.71 12.60
CA VAL A 51 2.90 1.33 12.13
C VAL A 51 2.41 0.40 13.23
N VAL A 52 1.58 -0.56 12.83
CA VAL A 52 1.19 -1.71 13.64
C VAL A 52 1.83 -2.95 13.03
N GLY A 53 2.63 -3.66 13.81
CA GLY A 53 3.38 -4.79 13.28
C GLY A 53 4.07 -5.62 14.36
N CYS A 54 4.67 -6.71 13.93
CA CYS A 54 5.44 -7.62 14.77
C CYS A 54 6.74 -8.03 14.10
N ASP A 55 7.77 -8.23 14.93
CA ASP A 55 9.11 -8.62 14.56
C ASP A 55 9.50 -9.93 15.25
N ALA A 56 10.21 -10.80 14.54
CA ALA A 56 10.87 -11.95 15.15
C ALA A 56 12.37 -11.68 15.31
N TRP A 57 12.88 -11.83 16.52
CA TRP A 57 14.27 -11.55 16.84
C TRP A 57 14.98 -12.84 17.34
N ASP A 58 16.18 -13.07 16.83
CA ASP A 58 17.14 -14.04 17.34
C ASP A 58 18.28 -13.27 18.02
N GLY A 59 18.18 -13.11 19.35
CA GLY A 59 19.06 -12.18 20.07
C GLY A 59 18.95 -10.75 19.53
N GLU A 60 20.03 -10.27 18.93
CA GLU A 60 20.12 -8.93 18.30
C GLU A 60 19.78 -8.94 16.79
N GLN A 61 19.67 -10.13 16.19
CA GLN A 61 19.40 -10.27 14.76
C GLN A 61 17.88 -10.25 14.48
N LEU A 62 17.46 -9.38 13.57
CA LEU A 62 16.10 -9.37 13.06
C LEU A 62 15.92 -10.52 12.07
N ALA A 63 15.16 -11.54 12.47
CA ALA A 63 14.88 -12.73 11.66
C ALA A 63 13.73 -12.53 10.68
N ALA A 64 12.68 -11.80 11.09
CA ALA A 64 11.55 -11.47 10.24
C ALA A 64 10.84 -10.20 10.71
N HIS A 65 10.22 -9.50 9.75
CA HIS A 65 9.53 -8.24 9.93
C HIS A 65 8.21 -8.26 9.17
N TYR A 66 7.13 -7.87 9.84
CA TYR A 66 5.82 -7.68 9.24
C TYR A 66 5.16 -6.43 9.81
N VAL A 67 4.82 -5.47 8.95
CA VAL A 67 4.14 -4.25 9.38
C VAL A 67 2.96 -3.92 8.49
N THR A 68 2.08 -3.13 9.09
CA THR A 68 0.96 -2.47 8.42
C THR A 68 0.99 -0.98 8.76
N CYS A 69 0.66 -0.12 7.80
CA CYS A 69 0.55 1.32 8.01
C CYS A 69 -0.90 1.74 8.17
N PRO A 70 -1.22 2.59 9.17
CA PRO A 70 -2.56 3.15 9.33
C PRO A 70 -3.01 3.98 8.13
N LEU A 71 -4.30 3.90 7.83
CA LEU A 71 -5.00 4.72 6.86
C LEU A 71 -6.46 4.96 7.28
N GLU A 72 -7.10 5.95 6.68
CA GLU A 72 -8.54 6.15 6.74
C GLU A 72 -9.18 5.80 5.39
N ALA A 73 -10.35 5.19 5.42
CA ALA A 73 -11.14 4.90 4.23
C ALA A 73 -12.62 5.24 4.44
N ARG A 74 -13.34 5.51 3.36
CA ARG A 74 -14.81 5.47 3.35
C ARG A 74 -15.26 4.11 2.88
N ILE A 75 -16.10 3.46 3.68
CA ILE A 75 -16.71 2.18 3.35
C ILE A 75 -18.23 2.34 3.48
N ASP A 76 -18.95 2.11 2.38
CA ASP A 76 -20.40 2.36 2.27
C ASP A 76 -20.81 3.76 2.81
N GLY A 77 -19.95 4.76 2.61
CA GLY A 77 -20.15 6.15 3.04
C GLY A 77 -19.65 6.48 4.45
N GLY A 78 -19.47 5.50 5.33
CA GLY A 78 -18.91 5.66 6.68
C GLY A 78 -17.39 5.81 6.68
N LEU A 79 -16.85 6.61 7.61
CA LEU A 79 -15.40 6.71 7.83
C LEU A 79 -14.93 5.56 8.73
N VAL A 80 -13.93 4.82 8.27
CA VAL A 80 -13.39 3.62 8.93
C VAL A 80 -11.87 3.69 8.98
N ARG A 81 -11.27 3.28 10.08
CA ARG A 81 -9.81 3.19 10.22
C ARG A 81 -9.33 1.82 9.82
N GLY A 82 -8.30 1.76 9.03
CA GLY A 82 -7.71 0.51 8.56
C GLY A 82 -6.20 0.54 8.48
N LEU A 83 -5.67 -0.55 7.98
CA LEU A 83 -4.25 -0.82 7.89
C LEU A 83 -3.90 -1.25 6.46
N VAL A 84 -2.87 -0.69 5.84
CA VAL A 84 -2.30 -1.21 4.59
C VAL A 84 -1.10 -2.10 4.89
N SER A 85 -1.14 -3.35 4.44
CA SER A 85 -0.04 -4.32 4.58
C SER A 85 1.08 -4.00 3.61
N LEU A 86 2.30 -3.88 4.12
CA LEU A 86 3.50 -3.59 3.31
C LEU A 86 4.78 -4.13 3.98
N ASN A 87 5.91 -4.06 3.26
CA ASN A 87 7.27 -4.31 3.76
C ASN A 87 7.43 -5.61 4.57
N THR A 88 6.87 -6.72 4.08
CA THR A 88 7.03 -8.04 4.72
C THR A 88 8.33 -8.70 4.30
N ALA A 89 9.20 -9.04 5.23
CA ALA A 89 10.48 -9.69 4.94
C ALA A 89 10.82 -10.77 5.97
N THR A 90 11.44 -11.85 5.49
CA THR A 90 12.05 -12.89 6.35
C THR A 90 13.46 -13.15 5.85
N HIS A 91 14.44 -13.04 6.75
CA HIS A 91 15.82 -13.32 6.44
C HIS A 91 15.98 -14.75 5.89
N PRO A 92 16.81 -15.00 4.88
CA PRO A 92 16.93 -16.30 4.21
C PRO A 92 17.11 -17.47 5.18
N ASP A 93 17.94 -17.34 6.20
CA ASP A 93 18.25 -18.39 7.19
C ASP A 93 17.06 -18.77 8.10
N TYR A 94 16.00 -17.96 8.10
CA TYR A 94 14.80 -18.14 8.93
C TYR A 94 13.54 -18.44 8.11
N GLN A 95 13.67 -18.59 6.80
CA GLN A 95 12.56 -18.98 5.94
C GLN A 95 12.06 -20.39 6.24
N GLY A 96 10.83 -20.70 5.83
CA GLY A 96 10.20 -22.00 6.05
C GLY A 96 9.72 -22.28 7.48
N ARG A 97 9.93 -21.36 8.43
CA ARG A 97 9.51 -21.50 9.84
C ARG A 97 8.12 -20.93 10.17
N GLY A 98 7.37 -20.53 9.17
CA GLY A 98 6.01 -19.97 9.35
C GLY A 98 5.96 -18.56 9.96
N LEU A 99 7.08 -17.84 10.04
CA LEU A 99 7.17 -16.52 10.67
C LEU A 99 6.24 -15.50 10.06
N PHE A 100 6.13 -15.47 8.73
CA PHE A 100 5.19 -14.58 8.03
C PHE A 100 3.78 -14.65 8.63
N THR A 101 3.24 -15.86 8.74
CA THR A 101 1.87 -16.07 9.22
C THR A 101 1.72 -15.70 10.69
N GLN A 102 2.73 -16.04 11.52
CA GLN A 102 2.73 -15.73 12.95
C GLN A 102 2.76 -14.23 13.20
N LEU A 103 3.70 -13.52 12.55
CA LEU A 103 3.85 -12.08 12.71
C LEU A 103 2.64 -11.31 12.18
N ALA A 104 2.11 -11.72 11.02
CA ALA A 104 0.93 -11.11 10.42
C ALA A 104 -0.29 -11.25 11.34
N GLN A 105 -0.56 -12.46 11.87
CA GLN A 105 -1.68 -12.65 12.78
C GLN A 105 -1.53 -11.82 14.06
N ALA A 106 -0.35 -11.81 14.67
CA ALA A 106 -0.08 -10.98 15.85
C ALA A 106 -0.26 -9.47 15.56
N ALA A 107 0.14 -9.00 14.37
CA ALA A 107 -0.08 -7.61 13.95
C ALA A 107 -1.57 -7.29 13.77
N TYR A 108 -2.37 -8.22 13.26
CA TYR A 108 -3.82 -8.02 13.09
C TYR A 108 -4.55 -7.99 14.43
N ASP A 109 -4.16 -8.85 15.37
CA ASP A 109 -4.71 -8.87 16.72
C ASP A 109 -4.41 -7.56 17.46
N GLN A 110 -3.19 -7.02 17.31
CA GLN A 110 -2.82 -5.69 17.80
C GLN A 110 -3.65 -4.59 17.12
N GLY A 111 -3.81 -4.66 15.80
CA GLY A 111 -4.59 -3.70 15.02
C GLY A 111 -6.05 -3.66 15.47
N ALA A 112 -6.68 -4.81 15.63
CA ALA A 112 -8.05 -4.92 16.13
C ALA A 112 -8.19 -4.34 17.54
N ALA A 113 -7.24 -4.66 18.44
CA ALA A 113 -7.21 -4.11 19.80
C ALA A 113 -6.99 -2.58 19.82
N ALA A 114 -6.31 -2.02 18.80
CA ALA A 114 -6.12 -0.58 18.64
C ALA A 114 -7.28 0.13 17.90
N GLY A 115 -8.36 -0.60 17.58
CA GLY A 115 -9.56 -0.06 16.93
C GLY A 115 -9.42 0.17 15.44
N TYR A 116 -8.60 -0.63 14.76
CA TYR A 116 -8.61 -0.74 13.31
C TYR A 116 -9.56 -1.85 12.88
N ASP A 117 -10.31 -1.61 11.81
CA ASP A 117 -11.39 -2.49 11.39
C ASP A 117 -11.03 -3.41 10.22
N PHE A 118 -9.98 -3.09 9.46
CA PHE A 118 -9.60 -3.89 8.30
C PHE A 118 -8.10 -3.83 8.00
N VAL A 119 -7.66 -4.82 7.24
CA VAL A 119 -6.36 -4.83 6.56
C VAL A 119 -6.60 -4.95 5.05
N ILE A 120 -5.96 -4.07 4.28
CA ILE A 120 -5.93 -4.09 2.82
C ILE A 120 -4.47 -4.16 2.37
N GLY A 121 -4.21 -4.72 1.20
CA GLY A 121 -2.84 -4.77 0.68
C GLY A 121 -2.80 -5.22 -0.77
N VAL A 122 -1.62 -5.10 -1.37
CA VAL A 122 -1.35 -5.60 -2.72
C VAL A 122 -0.34 -6.74 -2.62
N ALA A 123 -0.81 -7.95 -2.86
CA ALA A 123 -0.01 -9.16 -2.79
C ALA A 123 0.60 -9.51 -4.16
N ASN A 124 1.87 -9.92 -4.13
CA ASN A 124 2.56 -10.47 -5.30
C ASN A 124 2.31 -11.99 -5.44
N ALA A 125 2.84 -12.61 -6.49
CA ALA A 125 2.66 -14.04 -6.75
C ALA A 125 3.11 -14.92 -5.56
N ASN A 126 4.18 -14.54 -4.87
CA ASN A 126 4.76 -15.33 -3.78
C ASN A 126 3.96 -15.20 -2.49
N SER A 127 3.44 -14.02 -2.19
CA SER A 127 2.73 -13.74 -0.92
C SER A 127 1.23 -14.07 -0.99
N THR A 128 0.59 -13.99 -2.16
CA THR A 128 -0.85 -14.24 -2.35
C THR A 128 -1.31 -15.56 -1.72
N PRO A 129 -0.66 -16.72 -1.95
CA PRO A 129 -1.11 -17.97 -1.34
C PRO A 129 -1.10 -17.96 0.19
N GLY A 130 -0.13 -17.26 0.78
CA GLY A 130 -0.03 -17.11 2.23
C GLY A 130 -1.19 -16.28 2.80
N PHE A 131 -1.51 -15.16 2.18
CA PHE A 131 -2.63 -14.31 2.59
C PHE A 131 -3.98 -15.02 2.45
N LEU A 132 -4.24 -15.65 1.30
CA LEU A 132 -5.54 -16.27 1.03
C LEU A 132 -5.76 -17.54 1.85
N ARG A 133 -4.77 -18.45 1.89
CA ARG A 133 -4.95 -19.80 2.47
C ARG A 133 -4.69 -19.86 3.97
N LYS A 134 -3.79 -18.98 4.50
CA LYS A 134 -3.36 -19.05 5.89
C LYS A 134 -3.85 -17.89 6.76
N LEU A 135 -4.18 -16.75 6.15
CA LEU A 135 -4.56 -15.54 6.84
C LEU A 135 -6.00 -15.09 6.53
N ALA A 136 -6.77 -15.94 5.85
CA ALA A 136 -8.19 -15.73 5.54
C ALA A 136 -8.51 -14.38 4.85
N PHE A 137 -7.60 -13.90 3.96
CA PHE A 137 -7.89 -12.75 3.14
C PHE A 137 -8.82 -13.11 1.97
N GLN A 138 -9.69 -12.19 1.61
CA GLN A 138 -10.39 -12.17 0.34
C GLN A 138 -9.41 -11.76 -0.76
N ASP A 139 -9.44 -12.44 -1.91
CA ASP A 139 -8.92 -11.92 -3.18
C ASP A 139 -9.99 -10.98 -3.77
N VAL A 140 -9.75 -9.68 -3.71
CA VAL A 140 -10.68 -8.68 -4.27
C VAL A 140 -10.55 -8.62 -5.79
N GLY A 141 -9.34 -8.87 -6.31
CA GLY A 141 -9.05 -8.90 -7.74
C GLY A 141 -7.73 -8.25 -8.09
N ARG A 142 -7.36 -8.35 -9.36
CA ARG A 142 -6.11 -7.76 -9.86
C ARG A 142 -6.29 -6.28 -10.16
N LEU A 143 -5.31 -5.47 -9.75
CA LEU A 143 -5.24 -4.08 -10.16
C LEU A 143 -5.00 -4.00 -11.68
N HIS A 144 -5.72 -3.08 -12.31
CA HIS A 144 -5.40 -2.69 -13.67
C HIS A 144 -4.02 -2.00 -13.70
N ALA A 145 -3.19 -2.33 -14.67
CA ALA A 145 -1.93 -1.65 -14.93
C ALA A 145 -1.83 -1.38 -16.43
N GLY A 146 -1.82 -0.12 -16.82
CA GLY A 146 -1.79 0.27 -18.23
C GLY A 146 -1.67 1.77 -18.43
N VAL A 147 -1.35 2.18 -19.64
CA VAL A 147 -1.18 3.58 -20.01
C VAL A 147 -2.51 4.19 -20.43
N LEU A 148 -2.82 5.37 -19.92
CA LEU A 148 -3.97 6.18 -20.33
C LEU A 148 -3.58 7.11 -21.48
N ALA A 149 -4.26 7.00 -22.61
CA ALA A 149 -4.10 7.94 -23.73
C ALA A 149 -4.76 9.30 -23.44
N ARG A 150 -5.80 9.32 -22.61
CA ARG A 150 -6.52 10.52 -22.19
C ARG A 150 -6.69 10.52 -20.68
N LEU A 151 -6.27 11.61 -20.04
CA LEU A 151 -6.41 11.76 -18.59
C LEU A 151 -7.85 12.12 -18.22
N PRO A 152 -8.41 11.57 -17.13
CA PRO A 152 -9.73 11.90 -16.66
C PRO A 152 -9.80 13.36 -16.16
N ARG A 153 -10.97 13.99 -16.30
CA ARG A 153 -11.25 15.35 -15.80
C ARG A 153 -12.36 15.35 -14.75
N ARG A 154 -13.15 14.29 -14.71
CA ARG A 154 -14.19 14.01 -13.72
C ARG A 154 -14.40 12.51 -13.62
N PHE A 155 -14.93 12.07 -12.52
CA PHE A 155 -15.44 10.71 -12.35
C PHE A 155 -16.93 10.65 -12.68
N SER A 156 -17.43 9.47 -13.00
CA SER A 156 -18.87 9.21 -13.11
C SER A 156 -19.47 9.05 -11.69
N ASP A 157 -20.81 8.99 -11.62
CA ASP A 157 -21.57 8.78 -10.39
C ASP A 157 -21.65 7.29 -9.99
N ALA A 158 -20.79 6.42 -10.54
CA ALA A 158 -20.76 5.01 -10.19
C ALA A 158 -20.52 4.84 -8.69
N ARG A 159 -21.26 3.92 -8.08
CA ARG A 159 -21.19 3.68 -6.64
C ARG A 159 -19.84 3.06 -6.27
N VAL A 160 -19.22 3.62 -5.23
CA VAL A 160 -18.00 3.11 -4.64
C VAL A 160 -18.30 2.59 -3.24
N GLN A 161 -17.94 1.35 -2.97
CA GLN A 161 -18.02 0.77 -1.65
C GLN A 161 -16.81 1.14 -0.79
N TYR A 162 -15.61 1.07 -1.37
CA TYR A 162 -14.35 1.38 -0.68
C TYR A 162 -13.58 2.47 -1.43
N GLN A 163 -13.11 3.47 -0.71
CA GLN A 163 -12.09 4.41 -1.20
C GLN A 163 -11.23 4.94 -0.06
N GLY A 164 -9.92 5.07 -0.28
CA GLY A 164 -9.00 5.76 0.65
C GLY A 164 -9.40 7.23 0.84
N VAL A 165 -9.24 7.75 2.06
CA VAL A 165 -9.51 9.16 2.37
C VAL A 165 -8.19 9.93 2.38
N TRP A 166 -8.08 10.87 1.45
CA TRP A 166 -6.94 11.77 1.35
C TRP A 166 -7.30 13.14 1.90
N ARG A 167 -6.98 13.38 3.18
CA ARG A 167 -7.06 14.72 3.78
C ARG A 167 -5.85 15.55 3.36
N GLU A 168 -5.89 16.84 3.59
CA GLU A 168 -4.77 17.73 3.27
C GLU A 168 -3.47 17.26 3.92
N GLU A 169 -3.54 16.90 5.20
CA GLU A 169 -2.39 16.44 5.98
C GLU A 169 -1.82 15.12 5.46
N SER A 170 -2.67 14.09 5.24
CA SER A 170 -2.24 12.79 4.73
C SER A 170 -1.71 12.87 3.31
N LEU A 171 -2.29 13.74 2.48
CA LEU A 171 -1.76 13.97 1.14
C LEU A 171 -0.43 14.74 1.19
N ALA A 172 -0.31 15.76 2.05
CA ALA A 172 0.93 16.50 2.22
C ALA A 172 2.07 15.58 2.67
N TRP A 173 1.80 14.71 3.64
CA TRP A 173 2.74 13.68 4.09
C TRP A 173 3.13 12.75 2.94
N ARG A 174 2.15 12.22 2.18
CA ARG A 174 2.43 11.32 1.05
C ARG A 174 3.29 11.99 -0.02
N LEU A 175 3.05 13.25 -0.33
CA LEU A 175 3.80 14.00 -1.32
C LEU A 175 5.22 14.39 -0.86
N ALA A 176 5.49 14.29 0.44
CA ALA A 176 6.80 14.54 1.05
C ALA A 176 7.65 13.26 1.20
N ASP A 177 7.31 12.17 0.52
CA ASP A 177 8.10 10.94 0.51
C ASP A 177 9.54 11.24 0.11
N PRO A 178 10.54 10.89 0.95
CA PRO A 178 11.94 11.20 0.69
C PRO A 178 12.54 10.43 -0.51
N GLU A 179 11.91 9.34 -0.92
CA GLU A 179 12.38 8.46 -2.00
C GLU A 179 11.58 8.63 -3.31
N ALA A 180 10.48 9.38 -3.30
CA ALA A 180 9.64 9.62 -4.46
C ALA A 180 9.50 11.10 -4.78
N ARG A 181 9.38 11.44 -6.06
CA ARG A 181 9.09 12.80 -6.51
C ARG A 181 7.72 12.85 -7.13
N TYR A 182 6.84 13.60 -6.49
CA TYR A 182 5.47 13.79 -6.93
C TYR A 182 5.28 15.13 -7.64
N VAL A 183 4.41 15.11 -8.65
CA VAL A 183 3.87 16.30 -9.31
C VAL A 183 2.36 16.26 -9.17
N THR A 184 1.75 17.39 -8.85
CA THR A 184 0.29 17.51 -8.75
C THR A 184 -0.24 18.56 -9.71
N ALA A 185 -1.38 18.29 -10.35
CA ALA A 185 -2.06 19.26 -11.22
C ALA A 185 -3.57 19.05 -11.18
N ARG A 186 -4.32 20.18 -11.28
CA ARG A 186 -5.80 20.14 -11.46
C ARG A 186 -6.17 19.73 -12.88
N ARG A 187 -7.15 18.84 -12.97
CA ARG A 187 -7.74 18.35 -14.22
C ARG A 187 -9.26 18.32 -14.07
N GLY A 188 -9.92 19.43 -14.37
CA GLY A 188 -11.35 19.57 -14.10
C GLY A 188 -11.63 19.48 -12.61
N ASP A 189 -12.49 18.54 -12.21
CA ASP A 189 -12.88 18.32 -10.80
C ASP A 189 -11.88 17.46 -10.02
N LEU A 190 -10.86 16.91 -10.70
CA LEU A 190 -9.90 15.98 -10.10
C LEU A 190 -8.57 16.65 -9.81
N LEU A 191 -7.92 16.19 -8.75
CA LEU A 191 -6.51 16.40 -8.53
C LEU A 191 -5.75 15.18 -9.09
N GLY A 192 -4.95 15.40 -10.13
CA GLY A 192 -3.99 14.41 -10.60
C GLY A 192 -2.72 14.46 -9.77
N VAL A 193 -2.22 13.31 -9.40
CA VAL A 193 -0.94 13.11 -8.70
C VAL A 193 -0.09 12.15 -9.50
N TRP A 194 1.14 12.53 -9.82
CA TRP A 194 2.05 11.70 -10.60
C TRP A 194 3.36 11.46 -9.84
N ALA A 195 3.82 10.21 -9.86
CA ALA A 195 5.15 9.82 -9.43
C ALA A 195 6.00 9.40 -10.64
N ARG A 196 7.29 9.74 -10.64
CA ARG A 196 8.21 9.24 -11.66
C ARG A 196 8.37 7.72 -11.56
N THR A 197 8.40 7.05 -12.71
CA THR A 197 8.80 5.64 -12.79
C THR A 197 10.28 5.53 -13.21
N HIS A 198 10.82 4.32 -13.21
CA HIS A 198 12.14 4.03 -13.76
C HIS A 198 12.21 4.15 -15.31
N LEU A 199 11.04 4.18 -15.97
CA LEU A 199 10.96 4.33 -17.42
C LEU A 199 10.99 5.81 -17.81
N PRO A 200 11.80 6.22 -18.79
CA PRO A 200 11.80 7.59 -19.28
C PRO A 200 10.44 7.94 -19.88
N PHE A 201 9.97 9.15 -19.62
CA PHE A 201 8.67 9.68 -20.13
C PHE A 201 7.44 8.89 -19.72
N VAL A 202 7.52 8.05 -18.67
CA VAL A 202 6.37 7.36 -18.08
C VAL A 202 6.25 7.74 -16.62
N ASN A 203 5.09 8.25 -16.22
CA ASN A 203 4.80 8.59 -14.83
C ASN A 203 3.60 7.78 -14.34
N CYS A 204 3.65 7.28 -13.12
CA CYS A 204 2.47 6.65 -12.51
C CYS A 204 1.51 7.73 -12.04
N GLY A 205 0.24 7.64 -12.43
CA GLY A 205 -0.77 8.66 -12.15
C GLY A 205 -1.94 8.13 -11.32
N ALA A 206 -2.36 8.92 -10.32
CA ALA A 206 -3.61 8.76 -9.60
C ALA A 206 -4.48 10.00 -9.77
N PHE A 207 -5.79 9.84 -9.62
CA PHE A 207 -6.76 10.90 -9.72
C PHE A 207 -7.66 10.88 -8.50
N LEU A 208 -7.75 12.01 -7.79
CA LEU A 208 -8.47 12.15 -6.53
C LEU A 208 -9.60 13.17 -6.70
N ALA A 209 -10.80 12.80 -6.29
CA ALA A 209 -11.93 13.73 -6.21
C ALA A 209 -12.00 14.38 -4.81
N ASN A 210 -12.60 15.57 -4.74
CA ASN A 210 -12.91 16.26 -3.49
C ASN A 210 -11.69 16.58 -2.59
N VAL A 211 -10.51 16.74 -3.19
CA VAL A 211 -9.29 17.14 -2.48
C VAL A 211 -8.99 18.60 -2.75
N ALA A 212 -8.94 19.39 -1.68
CA ALA A 212 -8.70 20.82 -1.72
C ALA A 212 -7.20 21.13 -1.62
N ARG A 213 -6.45 20.99 -2.71
CA ARG A 213 -5.10 21.53 -2.78
C ARG A 213 -4.92 22.34 -4.06
N PRO A 214 -4.72 23.65 -4.00
CA PRO A 214 -4.40 24.43 -5.17
C PRO A 214 -2.93 24.19 -5.53
N GLN A 215 -2.67 23.60 -6.68
CA GLN A 215 -1.37 23.71 -7.34
C GLN A 215 -1.61 23.92 -8.84
N ASN A 216 -1.02 24.98 -9.36
CA ASN A 216 -1.08 25.36 -10.76
C ASN A 216 0.01 24.68 -11.60
N ALA A 217 0.49 23.51 -11.19
CA ALA A 217 1.44 22.76 -11.98
C ALA A 217 0.77 22.11 -13.19
N MET A 218 1.49 21.97 -14.28
CA MET A 218 1.04 21.19 -15.43
C MET A 218 1.29 19.68 -15.17
N PRO A 219 0.44 18.79 -15.72
CA PRO A 219 0.77 17.38 -15.73
C PRO A 219 2.16 17.15 -16.34
N PRO A 220 2.92 16.16 -15.83
CA PRO A 220 4.23 15.89 -16.42
C PRO A 220 4.09 15.43 -17.87
N LEU A 221 5.10 15.77 -18.68
CA LEU A 221 5.17 15.29 -20.06
C LEU A 221 5.34 13.76 -20.08
N GLY A 222 4.72 13.11 -21.08
CA GLY A 222 4.85 11.67 -21.31
C GLY A 222 3.58 10.88 -21.00
N GLY A 223 3.72 9.56 -21.01
CA GLY A 223 2.63 8.61 -20.74
C GLY A 223 2.26 8.57 -19.26
N THR A 224 0.96 8.43 -18.98
CA THR A 224 0.48 8.19 -17.61
C THR A 224 0.13 6.73 -17.45
N LEU A 225 0.93 6.02 -16.65
CA LEU A 225 0.65 4.66 -16.20
C LEU A 225 -0.38 4.74 -15.06
N PHE A 226 -1.54 4.15 -15.25
CA PHE A 226 -2.53 3.96 -14.20
C PHE A 226 -2.34 2.57 -13.59
N ILE A 227 -2.23 2.51 -12.25
CA ILE A 227 -2.22 1.26 -11.48
C ILE A 227 -3.31 1.38 -10.42
N GLY A 228 -4.37 0.56 -10.53
CA GLY A 228 -5.46 0.62 -9.57
C GLY A 228 -6.78 0.03 -10.06
N LEU A 229 -7.79 0.21 -9.24
CA LEU A 229 -9.20 -0.01 -9.53
C LEU A 229 -9.93 1.33 -9.35
N GLU A 230 -10.75 1.74 -10.31
CA GLU A 230 -11.56 2.95 -10.21
C GLU A 230 -12.87 2.75 -10.97
N PRO A 231 -13.93 2.33 -10.30
CA PRO A 231 -15.20 2.01 -10.94
C PRO A 231 -15.88 3.23 -11.61
N ARG A 232 -15.50 4.44 -11.19
CA ARG A 232 -16.02 5.70 -11.76
C ARG A 232 -15.29 6.13 -13.03
N MET A 233 -14.24 5.41 -13.44
CA MET A 233 -13.42 5.70 -14.62
C MET A 233 -13.64 4.64 -15.70
N ASP A 234 -14.28 5.04 -16.80
CA ASP A 234 -14.41 4.21 -17.98
C ASP A 234 -13.04 4.13 -18.70
N LEU A 235 -12.31 3.07 -18.45
CA LEU A 235 -10.98 2.84 -19.02
C LEU A 235 -10.99 2.85 -20.56
N GLY A 236 -12.05 2.36 -21.19
CA GLY A 236 -12.19 2.37 -22.65
C GLY A 236 -12.23 3.78 -23.22
N ARG A 237 -13.02 4.69 -22.62
CA ARG A 237 -13.10 6.10 -23.01
C ARG A 237 -11.79 6.86 -22.84
N HIS A 238 -10.98 6.43 -21.89
CA HIS A 238 -9.65 7.00 -21.62
C HIS A 238 -8.55 6.40 -22.50
N GLY A 239 -8.88 5.45 -23.39
CA GLY A 239 -7.91 4.79 -24.27
C GLY A 239 -6.87 4.03 -23.46
N PHE A 240 -7.32 3.25 -22.48
CA PHE A 240 -6.44 2.46 -21.63
C PHE A 240 -5.78 1.33 -22.42
N LEU A 241 -4.46 1.33 -22.43
CA LEU A 241 -3.63 0.31 -23.06
C LEU A 241 -2.99 -0.54 -21.95
N PRO A 242 -3.45 -1.77 -21.73
CA PRO A 242 -2.93 -2.61 -20.64
C PRO A 242 -1.46 -2.96 -20.88
N VAL A 243 -0.65 -2.90 -19.82
CA VAL A 243 0.70 -3.46 -19.85
C VAL A 243 0.58 -4.99 -19.91
N PRO A 244 1.19 -5.66 -20.90
CA PRO A 244 1.19 -7.12 -21.00
C PRO A 244 1.72 -7.78 -19.73
N GLU A 245 1.14 -8.91 -19.32
CA GLU A 245 1.53 -9.58 -18.05
C GLU A 245 3.03 -9.90 -17.98
N ARG A 246 3.63 -10.32 -19.11
CA ARG A 246 5.06 -10.61 -19.23
C ARG A 246 6.00 -9.43 -18.93
N LEU A 247 5.47 -8.20 -18.99
CA LEU A 247 6.21 -6.97 -18.70
C LEU A 247 5.93 -6.43 -17.29
N ARG A 248 5.05 -7.09 -16.54
CA ARG A 248 4.76 -6.72 -15.16
C ARG A 248 5.71 -7.46 -14.23
N PRO A 249 6.32 -6.81 -13.23
CA PRO A 249 7.24 -7.47 -12.30
C PRO A 249 6.53 -8.52 -11.43
N SER A 250 5.22 -8.37 -11.20
CA SER A 250 4.38 -9.29 -10.44
C SER A 250 2.89 -9.01 -10.70
N PRO A 251 2.00 -10.00 -10.52
CA PRO A 251 0.58 -9.72 -10.38
C PRO A 251 0.36 -8.84 -9.13
N LEU A 252 -0.49 -7.83 -9.29
CA LEU A 252 -0.87 -6.91 -8.23
C LEU A 252 -2.27 -7.31 -7.73
N ASN A 253 -2.33 -8.33 -6.86
CA ASN A 253 -3.60 -8.83 -6.33
C ASN A 253 -4.01 -7.99 -5.12
N LEU A 254 -5.12 -7.28 -5.22
CA LEU A 254 -5.70 -6.57 -4.09
C LEU A 254 -6.33 -7.57 -3.14
N ILE A 255 -5.91 -7.53 -1.88
CA ILE A 255 -6.38 -8.42 -0.83
C ILE A 255 -7.03 -7.64 0.30
N TRP A 256 -8.05 -8.23 0.92
CA TRP A 256 -8.84 -7.60 1.97
C TRP A 256 -9.11 -8.56 3.12
N ARG A 257 -9.07 -8.05 4.35
CA ARG A 257 -9.50 -8.78 5.54
C ARG A 257 -10.12 -7.83 6.55
N ALA A 258 -11.36 -8.07 6.96
CA ALA A 258 -11.95 -7.42 8.13
C ALA A 258 -11.29 -7.99 9.41
N ILE A 259 -10.94 -7.11 10.35
CA ILE A 259 -10.37 -7.47 11.66
C ILE A 259 -11.16 -6.85 12.81
N GLY A 260 -12.08 -5.93 12.53
CA GLY A 260 -13.02 -5.29 13.46
C GLY A 260 -14.43 -5.32 12.90
N GLN A 261 -15.37 -4.68 13.61
CA GLN A 261 -16.79 -4.69 13.24
C GLN A 261 -17.22 -3.53 12.34
N GLY A 262 -16.38 -2.50 12.19
CA GLY A 262 -16.65 -1.33 11.35
C GLY A 262 -16.44 -1.58 9.85
N ALA A 263 -15.97 -2.76 9.45
CA ALA A 263 -15.69 -3.11 8.08
C ALA A 263 -16.46 -4.37 7.62
N PRO A 264 -16.91 -4.45 6.35
CA PRO A 264 -17.61 -5.62 5.82
C PRO A 264 -16.66 -6.81 5.71
N ALA A 265 -17.18 -8.02 5.85
CA ALA A 265 -16.42 -9.25 5.70
C ALA A 265 -15.75 -9.36 4.30
N ALA A 266 -16.38 -8.78 3.28
CA ALA A 266 -15.87 -8.77 1.91
C ALA A 266 -16.19 -7.46 1.19
N LEU A 267 -15.31 -7.06 0.27
CA LEU A 267 -15.53 -5.96 -0.67
C LEU A 267 -16.07 -6.50 -2.00
N ARG A 268 -16.90 -5.71 -2.65
CA ARG A 268 -17.33 -5.98 -4.03
C ARG A 268 -16.23 -5.53 -5.00
N PRO A 269 -15.68 -6.41 -5.84
CA PRO A 269 -14.56 -6.09 -6.71
C PRO A 269 -14.83 -4.92 -7.68
N ASP A 270 -16.08 -4.77 -8.10
CA ASP A 270 -16.56 -3.72 -9.02
C ASP A 270 -16.84 -2.37 -8.36
N ALA A 271 -16.65 -2.27 -7.04
CA ALA A 271 -16.98 -1.08 -6.25
C ALA A 271 -15.81 -0.59 -5.38
N VAL A 272 -14.58 -0.93 -5.72
CA VAL A 272 -13.37 -0.51 -5.00
C VAL A 272 -12.63 0.57 -5.79
N ALA A 273 -12.42 1.74 -5.18
CA ALA A 273 -11.48 2.74 -5.67
C ALA A 273 -10.17 2.63 -4.88
N PHE A 274 -9.12 2.19 -5.55
CA PHE A 274 -7.80 1.94 -4.99
C PHE A 274 -6.74 2.20 -6.06
N ASN A 275 -5.69 2.91 -5.72
CA ASN A 275 -4.68 3.31 -6.70
C ASN A 275 -3.27 3.29 -6.10
N PHE A 276 -2.25 3.63 -6.90
CA PHE A 276 -0.86 3.51 -6.48
C PHE A 276 -0.50 4.34 -5.23
N LEU A 277 -1.20 5.44 -4.94
CA LEU A 277 -0.96 6.22 -3.72
C LEU A 277 -1.33 5.45 -2.45
N ASP A 278 -2.29 4.52 -2.54
CA ASP A 278 -2.79 3.77 -1.40
C ASP A 278 -1.81 2.68 -0.93
N PHE A 279 -0.92 2.18 -1.81
CA PHE A 279 0.02 1.10 -1.46
C PHE A 279 1.48 1.38 -1.81
N ASP A 280 1.75 2.48 -2.52
CA ASP A 280 3.08 2.98 -2.86
C ASP A 280 4.06 1.90 -3.40
N PRO A 281 3.96 1.58 -4.69
CA PRO A 281 4.79 0.57 -5.33
C PRO A 281 6.18 1.08 -5.76
N TYR A 282 6.48 2.37 -5.55
CA TYR A 282 7.68 3.05 -6.06
C TYR A 282 8.65 3.44 -4.96
#